data_164e2f0d4987f3ab1cd9a249f6beae2e
#
_entry.id   164e2f0d4987f3ab1cd9a249f6beae2e
#
_cell.length_a   1.000
_cell.length_b   1.000
_cell.length_c   1.000
_cell.angle_alpha   90.00
_cell.angle_beta   90.00
_cell.angle_gamma   90.00
#
_symmetry.space_group_name_H-M   'P 1'
#
loop_
_entity.id
_entity.type
_entity.pdbx_description
1 polymer ?
#
loop_
_entity_poly.entity_id
_entity_poly.type
_entity_poly.pdbx_seq_one_letter_code
_entity_poly.pdbx_strand_id
1 'polypeptide(L)'
;FKCLDSMPLLSIEDPSYLFKVFFKSPLSCLGLARWLPVNAGDVARKFIKDSELLKFIDIECFCWSVMPALKTPMINAGMVFTDRHAGGINYPKGGVGTIAEKLVSGIQRLGSEIRYKANVTEILLNEGKAVGVQLTSGEKLYSDIIVSNSTRWDTFGLKNKKKGLIASENVPKSEYKWSETYK
;
A
#
# COMPACT_ATOMS: atom_id res chain seq x y z
N PHE A 1 -13.96 12.45 7.47
CA PHE A 1 -14.63 11.63 6.46
C PHE A 1 -14.88 12.37 5.16
N LYS A 2 -15.66 13.49 5.13
CA LYS A 2 -15.98 14.21 3.88
C LYS A 2 -14.76 14.60 3.03
N CYS A 3 -13.59 14.83 3.63
CA CYS A 3 -12.35 15.05 2.89
C CYS A 3 -11.77 13.75 2.32
N LEU A 4 -11.85 12.65 3.08
CA LEU A 4 -11.29 11.35 2.69
C LEU A 4 -12.16 10.65 1.65
N ASP A 5 -13.49 10.72 1.79
CA ASP A 5 -14.45 10.21 0.79
C ASP A 5 -14.34 10.90 -0.58
N SER A 6 -13.79 12.11 -0.61
CA SER A 6 -13.58 12.82 -1.86
C SER A 6 -12.20 12.61 -2.47
N MET A 7 -11.33 11.82 -1.81
CA MET A 7 -10.02 11.47 -2.33
C MET A 7 -10.13 10.29 -3.30
N PRO A 8 -10.10 10.47 -4.63
CA PRO A 8 -9.73 9.40 -5.52
C PRO A 8 -8.28 8.99 -5.18
N LEU A 9 -7.95 7.74 -5.41
CA LEU A 9 -6.66 7.09 -5.15
C LEU A 9 -5.44 7.74 -5.86
N LEU A 10 -5.47 9.03 -6.11
CA LEU A 10 -4.41 9.78 -6.76
C LEU A 10 -3.44 10.33 -5.73
N SER A 11 -2.21 10.44 -6.14
CA SER A 11 -1.06 10.80 -5.32
C SER A 11 -1.27 12.06 -4.49
N ILE A 12 -1.03 11.96 -3.18
CA ILE A 12 -0.95 13.09 -2.25
C ILE A 12 0.13 14.10 -2.68
N GLU A 13 1.02 13.70 -3.58
CA GLU A 13 2.12 14.51 -4.10
C GLU A 13 1.69 15.47 -5.23
N ASP A 14 0.46 15.34 -5.74
CA ASP A 14 -0.05 16.25 -6.77
C ASP A 14 -0.67 17.50 -6.13
N PRO A 15 -0.02 18.69 -6.23
CA PRO A 15 -0.54 19.93 -5.67
C PRO A 15 -1.91 20.33 -6.25
N SER A 16 -2.16 20.02 -7.51
CA SER A 16 -3.42 20.36 -8.18
C SER A 16 -4.58 19.56 -7.58
N TYR A 17 -4.31 18.34 -7.18
CA TYR A 17 -5.26 17.47 -6.52
C TYR A 17 -5.58 17.94 -5.10
N LEU A 18 -4.57 18.27 -4.29
CA LEU A 18 -4.75 18.82 -2.94
C LEU A 18 -5.57 20.12 -2.97
N PHE A 19 -5.32 20.95 -3.97
CA PHE A 19 -6.07 22.18 -4.19
C PHE A 19 -7.56 21.90 -4.44
N LYS A 20 -7.89 20.95 -5.34
CA LYS A 20 -9.28 20.56 -5.62
C LYS A 20 -9.99 20.00 -4.38
N VAL A 21 -9.31 19.16 -3.59
CA VAL A 21 -9.85 18.61 -2.33
C VAL A 21 -10.14 19.73 -1.32
N PHE A 22 -9.22 20.68 -1.18
CA PHE A 22 -9.39 21.82 -0.28
C PHE A 22 -10.62 22.65 -0.65
N PHE A 23 -10.79 23.01 -1.92
CA PHE A 23 -11.95 23.79 -2.35
C PHE A 23 -13.28 23.04 -2.26
N LYS A 24 -13.26 21.71 -2.32
CA LYS A 24 -14.47 20.91 -2.14
C LYS A 24 -14.98 20.90 -0.69
N SER A 25 -14.10 20.99 0.30
CA SER A 25 -14.46 20.98 1.73
C SER A 25 -13.43 21.73 2.60
N PRO A 26 -13.34 23.06 2.49
CA PRO A 26 -12.25 23.82 3.13
C PRO A 26 -12.28 23.73 4.66
N LEU A 27 -13.44 23.80 5.29
CA LEU A 27 -13.58 23.68 6.74
C LEU A 27 -13.16 22.31 7.26
N SER A 28 -13.48 21.24 6.51
CA SER A 28 -13.06 19.88 6.87
C SER A 28 -11.56 19.70 6.71
N CYS A 29 -10.95 20.28 5.67
CA CYS A 29 -9.50 20.24 5.47
C CYS A 29 -8.75 21.00 6.56
N LEU A 30 -9.22 22.18 6.96
CA LEU A 30 -8.65 22.94 8.08
C LEU A 30 -8.80 22.20 9.41
N GLY A 31 -9.98 21.58 9.65
CA GLY A 31 -10.21 20.73 10.80
C GLY A 31 -9.25 19.54 10.83
N LEU A 32 -9.00 18.91 9.68
CA LEU A 32 -8.06 17.79 9.57
C LEU A 32 -6.60 18.24 9.80
N ALA A 33 -6.21 19.38 9.24
CA ALA A 33 -4.87 19.93 9.39
C ALA A 33 -4.46 20.13 10.85
N ARG A 34 -5.41 20.48 11.72
CA ARG A 34 -5.18 20.59 13.18
C ARG A 34 -4.70 19.29 13.81
N TRP A 35 -5.11 18.14 13.26
CA TRP A 35 -4.80 16.81 13.81
C TRP A 35 -3.58 16.15 13.18
N LEU A 36 -3.01 16.75 12.11
CA LEU A 36 -1.82 16.23 11.44
C LEU A 36 -0.61 16.03 12.39
N PRO A 37 -0.26 16.99 13.26
CA PRO A 37 0.88 16.85 14.14
C PRO A 37 0.58 16.13 15.46
N VAL A 38 -0.64 15.58 15.62
CA VAL A 38 -1.12 15.02 16.89
C VAL A 38 -1.14 13.49 16.80
N ASN A 39 -0.67 12.82 17.85
CA ASN A 39 -0.73 11.36 17.97
C ASN A 39 -1.95 10.91 18.79
N ALA A 40 -2.43 9.71 18.50
CA ALA A 40 -3.59 9.11 19.17
C ALA A 40 -3.38 9.00 20.69
N GLY A 41 -2.17 8.63 21.12
CA GLY A 41 -1.83 8.50 22.52
C GLY A 41 -1.84 9.82 23.29
N ASP A 42 -1.49 10.94 22.65
CA ASP A 42 -1.55 12.26 23.26
C ASP A 42 -3.00 12.68 23.51
N VAL A 43 -3.90 12.34 22.58
CA VAL A 43 -5.33 12.59 22.74
C VAL A 43 -5.93 11.67 23.81
N ALA A 44 -5.65 10.37 23.75
CA ALA A 44 -6.18 9.39 24.69
C ALA A 44 -5.84 9.78 26.15
N ARG A 45 -4.59 10.15 26.44
CA ARG A 45 -4.13 10.51 27.78
C ARG A 45 -4.76 11.78 28.37
N LYS A 46 -5.36 12.64 27.54
CA LYS A 46 -6.11 13.81 28.04
C LYS A 46 -7.41 13.40 28.71
N PHE A 47 -8.03 12.32 28.23
CA PHE A 47 -9.37 11.88 28.68
C PHE A 47 -9.31 10.61 29.52
N ILE A 48 -8.32 9.76 29.32
CA ILE A 48 -8.22 8.43 29.94
C ILE A 48 -7.03 8.44 30.91
N LYS A 49 -7.29 8.04 32.15
CA LYS A 49 -6.27 7.90 33.20
C LYS A 49 -6.00 6.44 33.56
N ASP A 50 -6.92 5.55 33.23
CA ASP A 50 -6.79 4.13 33.46
C ASP A 50 -5.66 3.53 32.62
N SER A 51 -4.70 2.87 33.29
CA SER A 51 -3.50 2.34 32.64
C SER A 51 -3.81 1.14 31.75
N GLU A 52 -4.79 0.32 32.12
CA GLU A 52 -5.12 -0.88 31.36
C GLU A 52 -5.86 -0.50 30.07
N LEU A 53 -6.74 0.49 30.13
CA LEU A 53 -7.39 1.02 28.94
C LEU A 53 -6.40 1.70 28.01
N LEU A 54 -5.39 2.40 28.54
CA LEU A 54 -4.30 2.97 27.69
C LEU A 54 -3.48 1.88 27.02
N LYS A 55 -3.15 0.79 27.72
CA LYS A 55 -2.49 -0.39 27.12
C LYS A 55 -3.34 -1.02 26.02
N PHE A 56 -4.65 -1.14 26.23
CA PHE A 56 -5.58 -1.64 25.20
C PHE A 56 -5.53 -0.74 23.95
N ILE A 57 -5.54 0.58 24.10
CA ILE A 57 -5.43 1.52 22.99
C ILE A 57 -4.07 1.40 22.28
N ASP A 58 -2.99 1.16 23.01
CA ASP A 58 -1.67 0.90 22.43
C ASP A 58 -1.68 -0.37 21.56
N ILE A 59 -2.31 -1.45 22.04
CA ILE A 59 -2.47 -2.71 21.28
C ILE A 59 -3.32 -2.48 20.04
N GLU A 60 -4.43 -1.78 20.15
CA GLU A 60 -5.29 -1.44 19.01
C GLU A 60 -4.55 -0.63 17.96
N CYS A 61 -3.81 0.39 18.37
CA CYS A 61 -2.98 1.18 17.45
C CYS A 61 -1.87 0.32 16.82
N PHE A 62 -1.24 -0.57 17.59
CA PHE A 62 -0.19 -1.44 17.09
C PHE A 62 -0.71 -2.40 16.01
N CYS A 63 -1.93 -2.94 16.16
CA CYS A 63 -2.54 -3.84 15.16
C CYS A 63 -2.68 -3.19 13.77
N TRP A 64 -2.77 -1.87 13.69
CA TRP A 64 -3.02 -1.13 12.45
C TRP A 64 -1.81 -0.36 11.92
N SER A 65 -1.05 0.26 12.83
CA SER A 65 0.07 1.12 12.47
C SER A 65 1.43 0.51 12.74
N VAL A 66 1.46 -0.67 13.39
CA VAL A 66 2.68 -1.32 13.90
C VAL A 66 3.45 -0.41 14.87
N MET A 67 2.76 0.56 15.48
CA MET A 67 3.32 1.54 16.41
C MET A 67 2.39 1.72 17.62
N PRO A 68 2.93 2.00 18.82
CA PRO A 68 2.11 2.35 19.97
C PRO A 68 1.36 3.67 19.73
N ALA A 69 0.29 3.90 20.47
CA ALA A 69 -0.60 5.05 20.27
C ALA A 69 0.13 6.40 20.32
N LEU A 70 1.19 6.55 21.13
CA LEU A 70 2.02 7.77 21.19
C LEU A 70 2.77 8.07 19.89
N LYS A 71 2.96 7.10 19.02
CA LYS A 71 3.61 7.25 17.71
C LYS A 71 2.64 7.09 16.53
N THR A 72 1.39 6.73 16.80
CA THR A 72 0.36 6.59 15.78
C THR A 72 -0.30 7.93 15.51
N PRO A 73 -0.23 8.48 14.29
CA PRO A 73 -0.92 9.72 13.94
C PRO A 73 -2.41 9.65 14.25
N MET A 74 -2.97 10.70 14.85
CA MET A 74 -4.39 10.74 15.25
C MET A 74 -5.33 10.54 14.05
N ILE A 75 -4.94 11.00 12.86
CA ILE A 75 -5.71 10.80 11.64
C ILE A 75 -5.87 9.32 11.31
N ASN A 76 -4.78 8.53 11.38
CA ASN A 76 -4.83 7.11 11.12
C ASN A 76 -5.70 6.38 12.14
N ALA A 77 -5.52 6.68 13.43
CA ALA A 77 -6.35 6.12 14.48
C ALA A 77 -7.84 6.49 14.30
N GLY A 78 -8.11 7.76 13.97
CA GLY A 78 -9.46 8.25 13.71
C GLY A 78 -10.13 7.52 12.55
N MET A 79 -9.43 7.27 11.45
CA MET A 79 -9.94 6.49 10.31
C MET A 79 -10.33 5.08 10.73
N VAL A 80 -9.41 4.36 11.38
CA VAL A 80 -9.64 2.96 11.78
C VAL A 80 -10.79 2.81 12.76
N PHE A 81 -10.81 3.62 13.83
CA PHE A 81 -11.87 3.54 14.83
C PHE A 81 -13.24 3.94 14.26
N THR A 82 -13.27 4.90 13.32
CA THR A 82 -14.55 5.34 12.75
C THR A 82 -15.07 4.34 11.71
N ASP A 83 -14.21 3.72 10.91
CA ASP A 83 -14.62 2.68 9.96
C ASP A 83 -15.27 1.49 10.67
N ARG A 84 -14.76 1.08 11.81
CA ARG A 84 -15.37 0.02 12.62
C ARG A 84 -16.80 0.38 13.06
N HIS A 85 -17.05 1.63 13.42
CA HIS A 85 -18.37 2.07 13.87
C HIS A 85 -19.32 2.34 12.71
N ALA A 86 -18.85 2.86 11.58
CA ALA A 86 -19.68 3.23 10.46
C ALA A 86 -19.94 2.08 9.48
N GLY A 87 -18.90 1.33 9.10
CA GLY A 87 -18.95 0.27 8.10
C GLY A 87 -19.10 -1.14 8.68
N GLY A 88 -18.81 -1.30 9.96
CA GLY A 88 -18.70 -2.60 10.61
C GLY A 88 -17.49 -3.40 10.15
N ILE A 89 -17.27 -4.56 10.78
CA ILE A 89 -16.24 -5.51 10.38
C ILE A 89 -16.94 -6.70 9.76
N ASN A 90 -16.63 -6.99 8.51
CA ASN A 90 -17.22 -8.11 7.78
C ASN A 90 -16.18 -9.21 7.59
N TYR A 91 -16.56 -10.43 7.92
CA TYR A 91 -15.75 -11.61 7.66
C TYR A 91 -16.36 -12.41 6.52
N PRO A 92 -15.64 -12.72 5.43
CA PRO A 92 -16.20 -13.44 4.31
C PRO A 92 -16.67 -14.84 4.70
N LYS A 93 -17.88 -15.24 4.26
CA LYS A 93 -18.33 -16.62 4.44
C LYS A 93 -17.37 -17.58 3.74
N GLY A 94 -16.83 -18.53 4.47
CA GLY A 94 -15.78 -19.46 3.99
C GLY A 94 -14.35 -19.00 4.25
N GLY A 95 -14.17 -17.87 4.95
CA GLY A 95 -12.84 -17.35 5.31
C GLY A 95 -12.27 -16.34 4.33
N VAL A 96 -11.17 -15.70 4.72
CA VAL A 96 -10.52 -14.63 3.94
C VAL A 96 -10.04 -15.14 2.56
N GLY A 97 -9.66 -16.43 2.47
CA GLY A 97 -9.23 -17.07 1.21
C GLY A 97 -10.25 -17.00 0.10
N THR A 98 -11.56 -16.96 0.43
CA THR A 98 -12.63 -16.85 -0.57
C THR A 98 -12.56 -15.58 -1.40
N ILE A 99 -11.94 -14.52 -0.90
CA ILE A 99 -11.72 -13.28 -1.68
C ILE A 99 -10.82 -13.59 -2.85
N ALA A 100 -9.68 -14.25 -2.60
CA ALA A 100 -8.74 -14.66 -3.65
C ALA A 100 -9.40 -15.64 -4.63
N GLU A 101 -10.13 -16.64 -4.15
CA GLU A 101 -10.85 -17.61 -4.99
C GLU A 101 -11.87 -16.94 -5.91
N LYS A 102 -12.62 -15.95 -5.42
CA LYS A 102 -13.57 -15.18 -6.24
C LYS A 102 -12.89 -14.33 -7.29
N LEU A 103 -11.74 -13.73 -6.97
CA LEU A 103 -10.93 -13.00 -7.95
C LEU A 103 -10.40 -13.93 -9.03
N VAL A 104 -9.85 -15.09 -8.65
CA VAL A 104 -9.41 -16.14 -9.59
C VAL A 104 -10.53 -16.54 -10.54
N SER A 105 -11.70 -16.88 -9.97
CA SER A 105 -12.88 -17.26 -10.76
C SER A 105 -13.31 -16.13 -11.72
N GLY A 106 -13.22 -14.89 -11.30
CA GLY A 106 -13.49 -13.72 -12.13
C GLY A 106 -12.54 -13.59 -13.31
N ILE A 107 -11.24 -13.73 -13.06
CA ILE A 107 -10.17 -13.66 -14.07
C ILE A 107 -10.38 -14.77 -15.13
N GLN A 108 -10.60 -16.00 -14.68
CA GLN A 108 -10.82 -17.15 -15.58
C GLN A 108 -12.10 -17.00 -16.41
N ARG A 109 -13.18 -16.50 -15.81
CA ARG A 109 -14.44 -16.23 -16.52
C ARG A 109 -14.29 -15.19 -17.62
N LEU A 110 -13.34 -14.26 -17.46
CA LEU A 110 -13.00 -13.24 -18.47
C LEU A 110 -11.99 -13.75 -19.51
N GLY A 111 -11.70 -15.06 -19.56
CA GLY A 111 -10.82 -15.67 -20.54
C GLY A 111 -9.34 -15.54 -20.25
N SER A 112 -8.97 -15.08 -19.06
CA SER A 112 -7.56 -14.95 -18.66
C SER A 112 -7.06 -16.20 -17.93
N GLU A 113 -5.76 -16.43 -17.95
CA GLU A 113 -5.11 -17.59 -17.33
C GLU A 113 -4.40 -17.18 -16.03
N ILE A 114 -4.44 -18.06 -15.03
CA ILE A 114 -3.64 -17.95 -13.80
C ILE A 114 -2.74 -19.19 -13.73
N ARG A 115 -1.44 -18.94 -13.61
CA ARG A 115 -0.41 -19.96 -13.45
C ARG A 115 0.16 -19.93 -12.05
N TYR A 116 -0.09 -20.98 -11.28
CA TYR A 116 0.50 -21.20 -9.98
C TYR A 116 1.88 -21.84 -10.10
N LYS A 117 2.72 -21.64 -9.06
CA LYS A 117 4.09 -22.17 -9.02
C LYS A 117 4.96 -21.75 -10.22
N ALA A 118 4.58 -20.66 -10.89
CA ALA A 118 5.28 -20.07 -12.01
C ALA A 118 6.19 -18.93 -11.49
N ASN A 119 7.36 -19.30 -10.96
CA ASN A 119 8.30 -18.32 -10.41
C ASN A 119 9.00 -17.57 -11.55
N VAL A 120 8.84 -16.25 -11.57
CA VAL A 120 9.49 -15.35 -12.53
C VAL A 120 10.91 -15.05 -12.04
N THR A 121 11.89 -15.26 -12.91
CA THR A 121 13.31 -15.01 -12.62
C THR A 121 13.86 -13.78 -13.32
N GLU A 122 13.19 -13.31 -14.39
CA GLU A 122 13.63 -12.17 -15.16
C GLU A 122 12.47 -11.46 -15.86
N ILE A 123 12.52 -10.13 -15.93
CA ILE A 123 11.70 -9.30 -16.81
C ILE A 123 12.49 -9.02 -18.07
N LEU A 124 12.00 -9.50 -19.21
CA LEU A 124 12.64 -9.35 -20.52
C LEU A 124 12.43 -7.93 -21.02
N LEU A 125 13.52 -7.29 -21.43
CA LEU A 125 13.50 -5.95 -22.01
C LEU A 125 13.91 -5.99 -23.48
N ASN A 126 13.26 -5.17 -24.28
CA ASN A 126 13.66 -4.85 -25.64
C ASN A 126 13.64 -3.32 -25.81
N GLU A 127 14.79 -2.73 -26.16
CA GLU A 127 14.96 -1.27 -26.29
C GLU A 127 14.45 -0.49 -25.07
N GLY A 128 14.69 -1.03 -23.86
CA GLY A 128 14.28 -0.40 -22.59
C GLY A 128 12.79 -0.58 -22.21
N LYS A 129 12.00 -1.28 -23.02
CA LYS A 129 10.61 -1.61 -22.73
C LYS A 129 10.49 -3.04 -22.25
N ALA A 130 9.65 -3.28 -21.23
CA ALA A 130 9.31 -4.62 -20.78
C ALA A 130 8.43 -5.30 -21.85
N VAL A 131 8.87 -6.45 -22.33
CA VAL A 131 8.19 -7.20 -23.41
C VAL A 131 7.79 -8.62 -23.00
N GLY A 132 8.17 -9.05 -21.79
CA GLY A 132 7.86 -10.38 -21.32
C GLY A 132 8.51 -10.71 -20.00
N VAL A 133 8.35 -11.95 -19.57
CA VAL A 133 8.99 -12.51 -18.39
C VAL A 133 9.58 -13.87 -18.70
N GLN A 134 10.64 -14.26 -17.96
CA GLN A 134 11.20 -15.59 -18.00
C GLN A 134 10.90 -16.31 -16.69
N LEU A 135 10.45 -17.55 -16.78
CA LEU A 135 10.20 -18.42 -15.62
C LEU A 135 11.47 -19.22 -15.24
N THR A 136 11.47 -19.78 -14.04
CA THR A 136 12.53 -20.70 -13.58
C THR A 136 12.69 -21.91 -14.51
N SER A 137 11.62 -22.34 -15.18
CA SER A 137 11.66 -23.42 -16.19
C SER A 137 12.44 -23.05 -17.45
N GLY A 138 12.81 -21.79 -17.64
CA GLY A 138 13.38 -21.25 -18.87
C GLY A 138 12.32 -20.82 -19.89
N GLU A 139 11.04 -21.08 -19.65
CA GLU A 139 9.94 -20.61 -20.50
C GLU A 139 9.87 -19.10 -20.52
N LYS A 140 9.68 -18.51 -21.70
CA LYS A 140 9.49 -17.08 -21.91
C LYS A 140 8.05 -16.78 -22.30
N LEU A 141 7.43 -15.85 -21.59
CA LEU A 141 6.07 -15.38 -21.85
C LEU A 141 6.15 -13.91 -22.25
N TYR A 142 5.55 -13.59 -23.40
CA TYR A 142 5.58 -12.24 -23.97
C TYR A 142 4.24 -11.53 -23.76
N SER A 143 4.30 -10.21 -23.53
CA SER A 143 3.13 -9.35 -23.38
C SER A 143 3.51 -7.90 -23.65
N ASP A 144 2.56 -7.09 -24.09
CA ASP A 144 2.74 -5.65 -24.31
C ASP A 144 2.88 -4.86 -23.02
N ILE A 145 2.33 -5.37 -21.91
CA ILE A 145 2.35 -4.72 -20.60
C ILE A 145 2.73 -5.74 -19.54
N ILE A 146 3.70 -5.39 -18.70
CA ILE A 146 4.11 -6.18 -17.54
C ILE A 146 3.80 -5.38 -16.27
N VAL A 147 3.02 -5.98 -15.36
CA VAL A 147 2.73 -5.43 -14.03
C VAL A 147 3.41 -6.30 -12.98
N SER A 148 4.34 -5.72 -12.24
CA SER A 148 5.03 -6.40 -11.14
C SER A 148 4.45 -5.98 -9.79
N ASN A 149 4.04 -6.94 -8.97
CA ASN A 149 3.70 -6.75 -7.57
C ASN A 149 4.84 -7.18 -6.62
N SER A 150 6.02 -7.46 -7.16
CA SER A 150 7.23 -7.66 -6.36
C SER A 150 7.66 -6.34 -5.71
N THR A 151 8.44 -6.42 -4.63
CA THR A 151 9.00 -5.18 -4.06
C THR A 151 9.89 -4.48 -5.09
N ARG A 152 10.06 -3.18 -4.91
CA ARG A 152 10.93 -2.40 -5.80
C ARG A 152 12.38 -2.93 -5.79
N TRP A 153 12.85 -3.39 -4.64
CA TRP A 153 14.16 -4.04 -4.49
C TRP A 153 14.23 -5.41 -5.19
N ASP A 154 13.15 -6.17 -5.22
CA ASP A 154 13.10 -7.43 -5.96
C ASP A 154 13.02 -7.19 -7.47
N THR A 155 12.32 -6.15 -7.90
CA THR A 155 12.20 -5.80 -9.32
C THR A 155 13.50 -5.24 -9.89
N PHE A 156 14.09 -4.23 -9.23
CA PHE A 156 15.26 -3.52 -9.74
C PHE A 156 16.59 -3.93 -9.11
N GLY A 157 16.53 -4.66 -8.00
CA GLY A 157 17.72 -5.04 -7.25
C GLY A 157 18.31 -3.91 -6.39
N LEU A 158 19.47 -4.20 -5.83
CA LEU A 158 20.28 -3.24 -5.06
C LEU A 158 21.65 -3.15 -5.71
N LYS A 159 22.14 -1.95 -5.94
CA LYS A 159 23.47 -1.73 -6.50
C LYS A 159 24.53 -2.52 -5.72
N ASN A 160 25.25 -3.37 -6.43
CA ASN A 160 26.33 -4.22 -5.90
C ASN A 160 25.93 -5.21 -4.80
N LYS A 161 24.63 -5.46 -4.54
CA LYS A 161 24.19 -6.32 -3.43
C LYS A 161 23.20 -7.41 -3.82
N LYS A 162 22.18 -7.08 -4.59
CA LYS A 162 21.10 -8.01 -4.95
C LYS A 162 20.70 -7.80 -6.41
N LYS A 163 20.77 -8.87 -7.20
CA LYS A 163 20.20 -8.88 -8.56
C LYS A 163 18.68 -8.82 -8.46
N GLY A 164 18.04 -7.92 -9.21
CA GLY A 164 16.59 -7.86 -9.36
C GLY A 164 16.08 -8.72 -10.51
N LEU A 165 14.79 -8.63 -10.77
CA LEU A 165 14.17 -9.24 -11.95
C LEU A 165 14.59 -8.56 -13.26
N ILE A 166 15.01 -7.30 -13.19
CA ILE A 166 15.59 -6.57 -14.31
C ILE A 166 17.11 -6.70 -14.22
N ALA A 167 17.77 -7.00 -15.36
CA ALA A 167 19.23 -7.07 -15.44
C ALA A 167 19.86 -5.72 -15.04
N SER A 168 20.93 -5.76 -14.26
CA SER A 168 21.51 -4.58 -13.59
C SER A 168 21.92 -3.46 -14.54
N GLU A 169 22.37 -3.81 -15.74
CA GLU A 169 22.73 -2.88 -16.81
C GLU A 169 21.54 -2.08 -17.35
N ASN A 170 20.33 -2.61 -17.19
CA ASN A 170 19.07 -2.03 -17.68
C ASN A 170 18.30 -1.25 -16.61
N VAL A 171 18.78 -1.24 -15.36
CA VAL A 171 18.08 -0.55 -14.27
C VAL A 171 18.35 0.97 -14.37
N PRO A 172 17.29 1.81 -14.39
CA PRO A 172 17.45 3.26 -14.41
C PRO A 172 18.25 3.75 -13.19
N LYS A 173 19.14 4.72 -13.41
CA LYS A 173 19.95 5.31 -12.32
C LYS A 173 19.12 5.90 -11.18
N SER A 174 17.92 6.41 -11.49
CA SER A 174 16.96 6.91 -10.51
C SER A 174 16.51 5.83 -9.52
N GLU A 175 16.36 4.59 -9.97
CA GLU A 175 15.96 3.46 -9.13
C GLU A 175 17.02 3.07 -8.12
N TYR A 176 18.31 3.11 -8.52
CA TYR A 176 19.40 2.89 -7.59
C TYR A 176 19.51 4.00 -6.55
N LYS A 177 19.34 5.25 -6.95
CA LYS A 177 19.34 6.39 -6.02
C LYS A 177 18.22 6.24 -4.99
N TRP A 178 17.02 5.88 -5.43
CA TRP A 178 15.89 5.62 -4.56
C TRP A 178 16.20 4.49 -3.55
N SER A 179 16.71 3.35 -4.01
CA SER A 179 17.02 2.19 -3.16
C SER A 179 18.13 2.47 -2.13
N GLU A 180 19.02 3.42 -2.39
CA GLU A 180 20.04 3.87 -1.45
C GLU A 180 19.50 4.81 -0.38
N THR A 181 18.47 5.59 -0.70
CA THR A 181 17.83 6.55 0.20
C THR A 181 16.93 5.88 1.24
N TYR A 182 16.25 4.81 0.84
CA TYR A 182 15.23 4.12 1.67
C TYR A 182 15.69 2.73 2.15
N LYS A 183 16.91 2.65 2.65
CA LYS A 183 17.47 1.43 3.28
C LYS A 183 16.87 1.14 4.63
#